data_6ce72f0b900ca462f620617ba9d08b16
#
_entry.id   6ce72f0b900ca462f620617ba9d08b16
#
_cell.length_a   1.000
_cell.length_b   1.000
_cell.length_c   1.000
_cell.angle_alpha   90.00
_cell.angle_beta   90.00
_cell.angle_gamma   90.00
#
_symmetry.space_group_name_H-M   'P 1'
#
loop_
_entity.id
_entity.type
_entity.pdbx_description
1 polymer ?
#
loop_
_entity_poly.entity_id
_entity_poly.type
_entity_poly.pdbx_seq_one_letter_code
_entity_poly.pdbx_strand_id
1 'polypeptide(L)'
;MGGVVAISLLPSPNISAVITMSTPHQIPPARFDRRIATIFENNQAALTTANIPILSLCGGATDLMIPSESCILPEGTDGNVYRRTIFSSALEGCWTGVGHQVMVWCHQVRWRVARTALELGAASSLLERNLILDRWLRDRRSLSPTPESPARFDLTRENYVVLPLGSFALRDLRKPKAVYLTPVPEAGHPIRFVAYVSEGSVLSMAPHHPSSLSVTFYLCTSPFDDPYDTSSPPACEEWHPTNLKLIPNTSPERPFPVPHEGVDESEGVVVFEAVVPEHDHRHRWVAITYSTDEERGWIFGDFVNDRPITTKIGVRGT
;
A
#
# COMPACT_ATOMS: atom_id res chain seq x y z
N MET A 1 -2.35 -24.64 10.99
CA MET A 1 -2.83 -25.92 10.41
C MET A 1 -4.07 -25.76 9.52
N GLY A 2 -5.07 -24.94 9.87
CA GLY A 2 -6.30 -24.79 9.08
C GLY A 2 -6.09 -24.44 7.61
N GLY A 3 -5.18 -23.53 7.30
CA GLY A 3 -4.88 -23.17 5.92
C GLY A 3 -4.26 -24.33 5.10
N VAL A 4 -3.40 -25.13 5.71
CA VAL A 4 -2.83 -26.33 5.06
C VAL A 4 -3.93 -27.32 4.69
N VAL A 5 -4.90 -27.54 5.59
CA VAL A 5 -6.07 -28.39 5.34
C VAL A 5 -6.96 -27.79 4.25
N ALA A 6 -7.19 -26.47 4.27
CA ALA A 6 -7.99 -25.81 3.24
C ALA A 6 -7.42 -26.01 1.84
N ILE A 7 -6.09 -25.94 1.67
CA ILE A 7 -5.41 -26.17 0.41
C ILE A 7 -5.50 -27.65 -0.01
N SER A 8 -5.41 -28.59 0.94
CA SER A 8 -5.52 -30.03 0.62
C SER A 8 -6.91 -30.45 0.12
N LEU A 9 -7.91 -29.59 0.26
CA LEU A 9 -9.26 -29.82 -0.29
C LEU A 9 -9.40 -29.36 -1.75
N LEU A 10 -8.36 -28.80 -2.33
CA LEU A 10 -8.37 -28.34 -3.73
C LEU A 10 -7.89 -29.45 -4.69
N PRO A 11 -8.44 -29.49 -5.92
CA PRO A 11 -9.57 -28.71 -6.41
C PRO A 11 -10.92 -29.20 -5.86
N SER A 12 -11.82 -28.28 -5.53
CA SER A 12 -13.18 -28.61 -5.10
C SER A 12 -14.18 -27.67 -5.78
N PRO A 13 -15.29 -28.16 -6.33
CA PRO A 13 -16.29 -27.32 -6.98
C PRO A 13 -17.02 -26.38 -5.99
N ASN A 14 -16.96 -26.67 -4.70
CA ASN A 14 -17.59 -25.87 -3.65
C ASN A 14 -16.69 -24.78 -3.07
N ILE A 15 -15.42 -24.71 -3.50
CA ILE A 15 -14.47 -23.71 -3.05
C ILE A 15 -14.19 -22.75 -4.20
N SER A 16 -14.60 -21.51 -4.05
CA SER A 16 -14.49 -20.48 -5.08
C SER A 16 -13.33 -19.49 -4.89
N ALA A 17 -12.81 -19.40 -3.68
CA ALA A 17 -11.63 -18.61 -3.31
C ALA A 17 -11.05 -19.11 -1.98
N VAL A 18 -9.76 -18.89 -1.75
CA VAL A 18 -9.10 -19.23 -0.48
C VAL A 18 -8.30 -18.02 0.02
N ILE A 19 -8.54 -17.65 1.27
CA ILE A 19 -7.72 -16.68 2.01
C ILE A 19 -7.10 -17.44 3.18
N THR A 20 -5.78 -17.51 3.22
CA THR A 20 -5.05 -18.09 4.35
C THR A 20 -4.41 -17.00 5.19
N MET A 21 -4.31 -17.23 6.49
CA MET A 21 -3.66 -16.30 7.42
C MET A 21 -2.54 -17.03 8.14
N SER A 22 -1.33 -16.50 8.07
CA SER A 22 -0.12 -17.05 8.69
C SER A 22 -0.02 -18.57 8.51
N THR A 23 -0.12 -19.02 7.26
CA THR A 23 -0.11 -20.46 6.90
C THR A 23 1.19 -20.79 6.21
N PRO A 24 1.90 -21.86 6.59
CA PRO A 24 3.06 -22.33 5.85
C PRO A 24 2.60 -22.98 4.55
N HIS A 25 3.11 -22.50 3.41
CA HIS A 25 2.79 -23.02 2.09
C HIS A 25 3.97 -23.74 1.43
N GLN A 26 5.20 -23.29 1.67
CA GLN A 26 6.37 -23.83 0.97
C GLN A 26 7.19 -24.79 1.81
N ILE A 27 7.34 -24.54 3.08
CA ILE A 27 8.22 -25.31 3.97
C ILE A 27 7.39 -25.95 5.07
N PRO A 28 7.36 -27.29 5.16
CA PRO A 28 6.64 -27.95 6.24
C PRO A 28 7.27 -27.63 7.61
N PRO A 29 6.46 -27.37 8.64
CA PRO A 29 6.96 -27.05 9.98
C PRO A 29 7.69 -28.23 10.64
N ALA A 30 7.43 -29.45 10.20
CA ALA A 30 8.08 -30.68 10.69
C ALA A 30 8.65 -31.47 9.51
N ARG A 31 9.88 -31.17 9.13
CA ARG A 31 10.55 -31.75 7.95
C ARG A 31 10.84 -33.25 8.05
N PHE A 32 10.78 -33.83 9.25
CA PHE A 32 11.11 -35.23 9.49
C PHE A 32 9.91 -36.18 9.48
N ASP A 33 8.67 -35.66 9.40
CA ASP A 33 7.46 -36.48 9.27
C ASP A 33 7.05 -36.60 7.80
N ARG A 34 7.22 -37.82 7.24
CA ARG A 34 6.86 -38.11 5.85
C ARG A 34 5.40 -37.79 5.53
N ARG A 35 4.48 -37.98 6.47
CA ARG A 35 3.05 -37.70 6.25
C ARG A 35 2.82 -36.19 6.03
N ILE A 36 3.50 -35.38 6.80
CA ILE A 36 3.45 -33.92 6.65
C ILE A 36 4.11 -33.53 5.32
N ALA A 37 5.28 -34.08 4.99
CA ALA A 37 5.94 -33.82 3.71
C ALA A 37 5.02 -34.15 2.52
N THR A 38 4.36 -35.29 2.54
CA THR A 38 3.40 -35.70 1.47
C THR A 38 2.23 -34.74 1.34
N ILE A 39 1.69 -34.21 2.47
CA ILE A 39 0.63 -33.20 2.43
C ILE A 39 1.12 -31.92 1.74
N PHE A 40 2.33 -31.47 2.06
CA PHE A 40 2.91 -30.28 1.44
C PHE A 40 3.21 -30.47 -0.04
N GLU A 41 3.73 -31.64 -0.44
CA GLU A 41 3.95 -31.99 -1.85
C GLU A 41 2.64 -31.97 -2.64
N ASN A 42 1.59 -32.59 -2.12
CA ASN A 42 0.26 -32.58 -2.74
C ASN A 42 -0.31 -31.15 -2.83
N ASN A 43 -0.14 -30.36 -1.78
CA ASN A 43 -0.61 -28.98 -1.74
C ASN A 43 0.13 -28.09 -2.75
N GLN A 44 1.40 -28.37 -3.05
CA GLN A 44 2.14 -27.62 -4.08
C GLN A 44 1.47 -27.72 -5.45
N ALA A 45 1.02 -28.92 -5.84
CA ALA A 45 0.29 -29.09 -7.09
C ALA A 45 -1.01 -28.27 -7.09
N ALA A 46 -1.78 -28.31 -6.01
CA ALA A 46 -3.02 -27.55 -5.88
C ALA A 46 -2.75 -26.02 -5.88
N LEU A 47 -1.69 -25.57 -5.21
CA LEU A 47 -1.31 -24.16 -5.17
C LEU A 47 -0.89 -23.61 -6.53
N THR A 48 -0.29 -24.42 -7.39
CA THR A 48 0.17 -23.97 -8.72
C THR A 48 -0.88 -24.09 -9.80
N THR A 49 -1.81 -25.06 -9.71
CA THR A 49 -2.72 -25.40 -10.82
C THR A 49 -4.20 -25.08 -10.58
N ALA A 50 -4.65 -24.92 -9.32
CA ALA A 50 -6.06 -24.68 -9.04
C ALA A 50 -6.55 -23.35 -9.65
N ASN A 51 -7.58 -23.41 -10.47
CA ASN A 51 -8.16 -22.24 -11.15
C ASN A 51 -9.15 -21.47 -10.25
N ILE A 52 -8.73 -21.18 -9.02
CA ILE A 52 -9.42 -20.31 -8.08
C ILE A 52 -8.42 -19.32 -7.50
N PRO A 53 -8.86 -18.11 -7.08
CA PRO A 53 -7.96 -17.18 -6.45
C PRO A 53 -7.53 -17.66 -5.07
N ILE A 54 -6.23 -17.61 -4.83
CA ILE A 54 -5.64 -17.93 -3.52
C ILE A 54 -4.80 -16.73 -3.06
N LEU A 55 -5.09 -16.23 -1.87
CA LEU A 55 -4.37 -15.16 -1.22
C LEU A 55 -3.82 -15.62 0.12
N SER A 56 -2.53 -15.40 0.36
CA SER A 56 -1.88 -15.64 1.66
C SER A 56 -1.61 -14.32 2.36
N LEU A 57 -2.16 -14.16 3.56
CA LEU A 57 -1.89 -13.03 4.42
C LEU A 57 -0.92 -13.47 5.52
N CYS A 58 0.28 -12.89 5.52
CA CYS A 58 1.40 -13.27 6.36
C CYS A 58 1.64 -12.26 7.48
N GLY A 59 1.95 -12.72 8.68
CA GLY A 59 2.25 -11.85 9.84
C GLY A 59 3.59 -11.11 9.72
N GLY A 60 4.49 -11.61 8.87
CA GLY A 60 5.81 -11.01 8.67
C GLY A 60 6.78 -11.31 9.81
N ALA A 61 7.72 -10.39 10.06
CA ALA A 61 8.80 -10.57 11.03
C ALA A 61 8.32 -10.78 12.48
N THR A 62 7.10 -10.40 12.80
CA THR A 62 6.51 -10.57 14.15
C THR A 62 5.79 -11.91 14.33
N ASP A 63 5.60 -12.68 13.26
CA ASP A 63 5.08 -14.04 13.34
C ASP A 63 6.23 -15.01 13.65
N LEU A 64 6.42 -15.29 14.94
CA LEU A 64 7.48 -16.17 15.40
C LEU A 64 7.17 -17.67 15.20
N MET A 65 5.93 -18.00 14.81
CA MET A 65 5.53 -19.40 14.59
C MET A 65 5.67 -19.82 13.12
N ILE A 66 5.40 -18.91 12.19
CA ILE A 66 5.49 -19.18 10.76
C ILE A 66 6.48 -18.21 10.14
N PRO A 67 7.66 -18.68 9.75
CA PRO A 67 8.65 -17.87 9.05
C PRO A 67 8.07 -17.24 7.78
N SER A 68 8.46 -16.02 7.48
CA SER A 68 7.95 -15.25 6.34
C SER A 68 8.07 -16.01 5.01
N GLU A 69 9.21 -16.65 4.80
CA GLU A 69 9.50 -17.46 3.60
C GLU A 69 8.59 -18.67 3.45
N SER A 70 8.10 -19.23 4.57
CA SER A 70 7.17 -20.37 4.53
C SER A 70 5.76 -19.96 4.16
N CYS A 71 5.37 -18.73 4.43
CA CYS A 71 4.04 -18.20 4.20
C CYS A 71 3.80 -17.77 2.74
N ILE A 72 4.85 -17.61 1.96
CA ILE A 72 4.78 -17.16 0.56
C ILE A 72 4.13 -18.25 -0.31
N LEU A 73 3.19 -17.83 -1.15
CA LEU A 73 2.61 -18.71 -2.18
C LEU A 73 3.61 -18.92 -3.32
N PRO A 74 3.65 -20.12 -3.92
CA PRO A 74 4.37 -20.33 -5.17
C PRO A 74 3.71 -19.54 -6.31
N GLU A 75 4.49 -19.19 -7.31
CA GLU A 75 3.96 -18.62 -8.54
C GLU A 75 3.04 -19.61 -9.25
N GLY A 76 1.96 -19.11 -9.86
CA GLY A 76 1.09 -19.94 -10.66
C GLY A 76 1.80 -20.38 -11.96
N THR A 77 1.49 -21.57 -12.46
CA THR A 77 2.06 -22.10 -13.71
C THR A 77 1.65 -21.30 -14.94
N ASP A 78 0.46 -20.70 -14.89
CA ASP A 78 -0.10 -19.89 -15.96
C ASP A 78 -0.35 -18.47 -15.44
N GLY A 79 0.00 -17.46 -16.20
CA GLY A 79 -0.15 -16.05 -15.83
C GLY A 79 -1.60 -15.61 -15.51
N ASN A 80 -2.58 -16.48 -15.77
CA ASN A 80 -4.00 -16.26 -15.47
C ASN A 80 -4.41 -16.74 -14.07
N VAL A 81 -3.52 -17.43 -13.35
CA VAL A 81 -3.83 -18.00 -12.04
C VAL A 81 -3.55 -16.95 -10.96
N TYR A 82 -4.59 -16.50 -10.26
CA TYR A 82 -4.42 -15.51 -9.19
C TYR A 82 -3.77 -16.13 -7.95
N ARG A 83 -2.53 -15.71 -7.69
CA ARG A 83 -1.74 -16.07 -6.50
C ARG A 83 -1.12 -14.81 -5.94
N ARG A 84 -1.40 -14.53 -4.68
CA ARG A 84 -0.90 -13.32 -4.08
C ARG A 84 -0.55 -13.54 -2.62
N THR A 85 0.63 -13.05 -2.23
CA THR A 85 1.09 -13.02 -0.84
C THR A 85 1.16 -11.58 -0.37
N ILE A 86 0.58 -11.30 0.78
CA ILE A 86 0.59 -9.97 1.40
C ILE A 86 1.08 -10.12 2.83
N PHE A 87 2.02 -9.29 3.22
CA PHE A 87 2.44 -9.18 4.60
C PHE A 87 1.58 -8.14 5.33
N SER A 88 1.21 -8.41 6.57
CA SER A 88 0.39 -7.49 7.37
C SER A 88 1.04 -6.11 7.52
N SER A 89 2.38 -6.06 7.53
CA SER A 89 3.15 -4.80 7.53
C SER A 89 3.04 -3.99 6.23
N ALA A 90 2.62 -4.63 5.13
CA ALA A 90 2.37 -3.98 3.84
C ALA A 90 0.89 -3.87 3.51
N LEU A 91 0.02 -4.57 4.25
CA LEU A 91 -1.42 -4.52 4.06
C LEU A 91 -1.92 -3.10 4.33
N GLU A 92 -2.57 -2.51 3.35
CA GLU A 92 -3.15 -1.18 3.48
C GLU A 92 -4.07 -1.09 4.69
N GLY A 93 -3.81 -0.11 5.56
CA GLY A 93 -4.57 0.12 6.77
C GLY A 93 -4.27 -0.84 7.93
N CYS A 94 -3.31 -1.76 7.79
CA CYS A 94 -2.73 -2.52 8.89
C CYS A 94 -1.34 -1.96 9.23
N TRP A 95 -0.47 -1.86 8.26
CA TRP A 95 0.86 -1.22 8.29
C TRP A 95 1.81 -1.72 9.41
N THR A 96 1.46 -2.79 10.09
CA THR A 96 2.26 -3.36 11.17
C THR A 96 2.39 -4.87 11.01
N GLY A 97 3.50 -5.42 11.50
CA GLY A 97 3.66 -6.86 11.63
C GLY A 97 2.70 -7.39 12.68
N VAL A 98 2.01 -8.48 12.38
CA VAL A 98 1.02 -9.10 13.26
C VAL A 98 1.46 -10.52 13.61
N GLY A 99 1.63 -10.80 14.88
CA GLY A 99 2.01 -12.13 15.37
C GLY A 99 0.94 -13.20 15.05
N HIS A 100 1.34 -14.45 15.02
CA HIS A 100 0.52 -15.58 14.56
C HIS A 100 -0.89 -15.63 15.14
N GLN A 101 -0.99 -15.59 16.45
CA GLN A 101 -2.30 -15.65 17.13
C GLN A 101 -3.07 -14.34 17.01
N VAL A 102 -2.34 -13.21 16.99
CA VAL A 102 -2.92 -11.87 16.91
C VAL A 102 -3.55 -11.62 15.53
N MET A 103 -3.14 -12.35 14.49
CA MET A 103 -3.70 -12.23 13.15
C MET A 103 -5.24 -12.32 13.12
N VAL A 104 -5.84 -13.14 13.97
CA VAL A 104 -7.30 -13.29 14.06
C VAL A 104 -7.95 -12.27 15.01
N TRP A 105 -7.16 -11.58 15.84
CA TRP A 105 -7.66 -10.58 16.79
C TRP A 105 -7.42 -9.16 16.33
N CYS A 106 -6.40 -8.93 15.49
CA CYS A 106 -6.09 -7.62 14.96
C CYS A 106 -7.31 -7.06 14.20
N HIS A 107 -7.86 -5.96 14.70
CA HIS A 107 -9.07 -5.36 14.14
C HIS A 107 -8.90 -5.02 12.66
N GLN A 108 -7.77 -4.45 12.30
CA GLN A 108 -7.42 -4.01 10.96
C GLN A 108 -7.40 -5.18 9.97
N VAL A 109 -6.78 -6.29 10.35
CA VAL A 109 -6.75 -7.52 9.53
C VAL A 109 -8.13 -8.16 9.46
N ARG A 110 -8.75 -8.38 10.63
CA ARG A 110 -10.03 -9.07 10.74
C ARG A 110 -11.13 -8.37 9.94
N TRP A 111 -11.22 -7.05 10.06
CA TRP A 111 -12.23 -6.27 9.38
C TRP A 111 -12.12 -6.39 7.86
N ARG A 112 -10.90 -6.28 7.31
CA ARG A 112 -10.65 -6.43 5.88
C ARG A 112 -10.96 -7.83 5.38
N VAL A 113 -10.50 -8.85 6.08
CA VAL A 113 -10.79 -10.25 5.73
C VAL A 113 -12.29 -10.53 5.76
N ALA A 114 -13.01 -10.03 6.77
CA ALA A 114 -14.46 -10.21 6.88
C ALA A 114 -15.21 -9.52 5.73
N ARG A 115 -14.84 -8.29 5.38
CA ARG A 115 -15.41 -7.57 4.21
C ARG A 115 -15.14 -8.31 2.92
N THR A 116 -13.91 -8.73 2.71
CA THR A 116 -13.53 -9.54 1.55
C THR A 116 -14.40 -10.80 1.46
N ALA A 117 -14.54 -11.54 2.55
CA ALA A 117 -15.32 -12.78 2.56
C ALA A 117 -16.79 -12.55 2.23
N LEU A 118 -17.40 -11.48 2.75
CA LEU A 118 -18.79 -11.12 2.45
C LEU A 118 -19.01 -10.79 0.97
N GLU A 119 -18.13 -10.01 0.37
CA GLU A 119 -18.25 -9.67 -1.04
C GLU A 119 -17.92 -10.87 -1.95
N LEU A 120 -16.92 -11.70 -1.60
CA LEU A 120 -16.61 -12.93 -2.34
C LEU A 120 -17.80 -13.90 -2.38
N GLY A 121 -18.61 -13.94 -1.34
CA GLY A 121 -19.84 -14.76 -1.29
C GLY A 121 -20.89 -14.34 -2.33
N ALA A 122 -20.89 -13.09 -2.78
CA ALA A 122 -21.79 -12.56 -3.80
C ALA A 122 -21.18 -12.61 -5.22
N ALA A 123 -19.88 -12.84 -5.34
CA ALA A 123 -19.17 -12.77 -6.61
C ALA A 123 -19.52 -13.95 -7.55
N SER A 124 -19.90 -13.65 -8.77
CA SER A 124 -20.35 -14.62 -9.78
C SER A 124 -19.20 -15.14 -10.67
N SER A 125 -18.14 -14.38 -10.85
CA SER A 125 -17.05 -14.68 -11.78
C SER A 125 -15.67 -14.70 -11.09
N LEU A 126 -14.69 -15.35 -11.74
CA LEU A 126 -13.31 -15.37 -11.29
C LEU A 126 -12.71 -13.96 -11.28
N LEU A 127 -12.95 -13.19 -12.33
CA LEU A 127 -12.44 -11.82 -12.44
C LEU A 127 -12.98 -10.93 -11.31
N GLU A 128 -14.27 -11.03 -11.03
CA GLU A 128 -14.89 -10.28 -9.93
C GLU A 128 -14.27 -10.63 -8.57
N ARG A 129 -14.00 -11.92 -8.33
CA ARG A 129 -13.31 -12.38 -7.09
C ARG A 129 -11.91 -11.81 -6.98
N ASN A 130 -11.16 -11.78 -8.08
CA ASN A 130 -9.81 -11.19 -8.11
C ASN A 130 -9.88 -9.69 -7.75
N LEU A 131 -10.79 -8.95 -8.36
CA LEU A 131 -10.98 -7.52 -8.08
C LEU A 131 -11.40 -7.24 -6.62
N ILE A 132 -12.22 -8.11 -6.03
CA ILE A 132 -12.60 -8.00 -4.61
C ILE A 132 -11.37 -8.19 -3.71
N LEU A 133 -10.57 -9.22 -3.97
CA LEU A 133 -9.34 -9.46 -3.23
C LEU A 133 -8.39 -8.27 -3.34
N ASP A 134 -8.23 -7.73 -4.54
CA ASP A 134 -7.37 -6.57 -4.80
C ASP A 134 -7.91 -5.28 -4.17
N ARG A 135 -9.20 -5.14 -4.04
CA ARG A 135 -9.82 -3.98 -3.39
C ARG A 135 -9.57 -3.94 -1.90
N TRP A 136 -9.80 -5.06 -1.22
CA TRP A 136 -9.79 -5.11 0.24
C TRP A 136 -8.44 -5.52 0.84
N LEU A 137 -7.73 -6.44 0.18
CA LEU A 137 -6.46 -6.98 0.64
C LEU A 137 -5.36 -6.56 -0.32
N ARG A 138 -4.97 -5.30 -0.28
CA ARG A 138 -3.93 -4.73 -1.15
C ARG A 138 -2.74 -4.23 -0.36
N ASP A 139 -1.57 -4.38 -0.94
CA ASP A 139 -0.31 -3.88 -0.40
C ASP A 139 0.28 -2.74 -1.23
N ARG A 140 -0.44 -2.26 -2.22
CA ARG A 140 -0.08 -1.24 -3.22
C ARG A 140 1.23 -1.47 -3.99
N ARG A 141 1.98 -2.50 -3.67
CA ARG A 141 3.19 -2.86 -4.43
C ARG A 141 2.89 -3.77 -5.62
N SER A 142 1.84 -4.56 -5.51
CA SER A 142 1.49 -5.60 -6.49
C SER A 142 0.27 -5.27 -7.33
N LEU A 143 -0.37 -4.12 -7.12
CA LEU A 143 -1.52 -3.71 -7.93
C LEU A 143 -1.05 -2.94 -9.15
N SER A 144 -1.37 -3.47 -10.32
CA SER A 144 -1.56 -2.62 -11.48
C SER A 144 -2.60 -1.55 -11.12
N PRO A 145 -2.35 -0.28 -11.39
CA PRO A 145 -3.36 0.75 -11.15
C PRO A 145 -4.63 0.31 -11.86
N THR A 146 -5.73 0.18 -11.10
CA THR A 146 -7.05 0.03 -11.71
C THR A 146 -7.22 1.22 -12.65
N PRO A 147 -7.61 1.05 -13.91
CA PRO A 147 -7.78 2.15 -14.82
C PRO A 147 -9.12 2.87 -14.53
N GLU A 148 -9.28 3.37 -13.32
CA GLU A 148 -10.16 4.49 -13.09
C GLU A 148 -9.43 5.67 -13.71
N SER A 149 -10.07 6.32 -14.68
CA SER A 149 -9.50 7.53 -15.30
C SER A 149 -9.17 8.49 -14.16
N PRO A 150 -7.90 8.90 -14.03
CA PRO A 150 -7.49 9.75 -12.91
C PRO A 150 -8.35 11.00 -12.89
N ALA A 151 -8.77 11.42 -11.70
CA ALA A 151 -9.56 12.62 -11.56
C ALA A 151 -8.75 13.82 -12.09
N ARG A 152 -9.35 14.58 -13.00
CA ARG A 152 -8.73 15.78 -13.56
C ARG A 152 -8.94 16.96 -12.63
N PHE A 153 -7.90 17.72 -12.42
CA PHE A 153 -7.93 18.93 -11.62
C PHE A 153 -7.71 20.17 -12.51
N ASP A 154 -8.67 21.08 -12.47
CA ASP A 154 -8.63 22.31 -13.25
C ASP A 154 -7.95 23.44 -12.45
N LEU A 155 -6.68 23.61 -12.69
CA LEU A 155 -5.84 24.61 -12.01
C LEU A 155 -6.26 26.06 -12.37
N THR A 156 -6.94 26.27 -13.51
CA THR A 156 -7.33 27.61 -13.95
C THR A 156 -8.36 28.26 -13.04
N ARG A 157 -9.08 27.47 -12.28
CA ARG A 157 -10.13 27.92 -11.35
C ARG A 157 -9.65 28.15 -9.94
N GLU A 158 -8.38 27.85 -9.66
CA GLU A 158 -7.85 27.88 -8.30
C GLU A 158 -6.76 28.95 -8.16
N ASN A 159 -6.76 29.62 -7.03
CA ASN A 159 -5.61 30.42 -6.64
C ASN A 159 -4.54 29.53 -6.05
N TYR A 160 -3.38 29.48 -6.65
CA TYR A 160 -2.27 28.64 -6.20
C TYR A 160 -1.02 29.44 -5.85
N VAL A 161 -0.16 28.86 -5.03
CA VAL A 161 1.13 29.40 -4.64
C VAL A 161 2.23 28.50 -5.20
N VAL A 162 3.19 29.07 -5.91
CA VAL A 162 4.34 28.34 -6.42
C VAL A 162 5.39 28.22 -5.32
N LEU A 163 5.81 27.01 -5.03
CA LEU A 163 6.88 26.68 -4.11
C LEU A 163 8.22 26.66 -4.83
N PRO A 164 9.33 26.92 -4.12
CA PRO A 164 10.66 26.77 -4.72
C PRO A 164 10.95 25.30 -5.05
N LEU A 165 11.89 25.09 -5.97
CA LEU A 165 12.41 23.76 -6.28
C LEU A 165 13.08 23.14 -5.04
N GLY A 166 12.78 21.89 -4.75
CA GLY A 166 13.36 21.10 -3.66
C GLY A 166 12.34 20.78 -2.57
N SER A 167 12.84 20.57 -1.36
CA SER A 167 11.99 20.26 -0.21
C SER A 167 11.12 21.45 0.20
N PHE A 168 9.91 21.14 0.63
CA PHE A 168 8.98 22.14 1.15
C PHE A 168 8.37 21.70 2.48
N ALA A 169 7.97 22.66 3.29
CA ALA A 169 7.26 22.45 4.53
C ALA A 169 6.13 23.48 4.67
N LEU A 170 4.90 22.99 4.58
CA LEU A 170 3.70 23.79 4.83
C LEU A 170 3.32 23.58 6.31
N ARG A 171 3.38 24.62 7.09
CA ARG A 171 3.08 24.61 8.53
C ARG A 171 1.93 25.55 8.80
N ASP A 172 1.21 25.30 9.87
CA ASP A 172 0.11 26.16 10.33
C ASP A 172 -0.90 26.43 9.19
N LEU A 173 -1.55 25.37 8.72
CA LEU A 173 -2.49 25.40 7.59
C LEU A 173 -3.75 26.22 7.94
N ARG A 174 -3.64 27.55 7.92
CA ARG A 174 -4.68 28.48 8.38
C ARG A 174 -5.85 28.66 7.42
N LYS A 175 -5.70 28.23 6.18
CA LYS A 175 -6.77 28.34 5.19
C LYS A 175 -7.56 27.03 5.15
N PRO A 176 -8.88 27.05 5.06
CA PRO A 176 -9.67 25.84 4.97
C PRO A 176 -9.35 25.02 3.70
N LYS A 177 -8.92 25.69 2.64
CA LYS A 177 -8.45 25.07 1.38
C LYS A 177 -7.34 25.91 0.77
N ALA A 178 -6.30 25.25 0.25
CA ALA A 178 -5.29 25.89 -0.57
C ALA A 178 -4.67 24.94 -1.58
N VAL A 179 -4.05 25.54 -2.61
CA VAL A 179 -3.35 24.84 -3.68
C VAL A 179 -1.93 25.35 -3.76
N TYR A 180 -0.98 24.43 -3.83
CA TYR A 180 0.44 24.73 -4.01
C TYR A 180 0.97 23.98 -5.23
N LEU A 181 1.91 24.57 -5.93
CA LEU A 181 2.64 23.95 -7.03
C LEU A 181 4.10 23.86 -6.66
N THR A 182 4.69 22.66 -6.76
CA THR A 182 6.13 22.46 -6.64
C THR A 182 6.69 21.96 -7.97
N PRO A 183 7.80 22.54 -8.46
CA PRO A 183 8.40 22.07 -9.71
C PRO A 183 9.02 20.67 -9.52
N VAL A 184 8.90 19.84 -10.56
CA VAL A 184 9.56 18.54 -10.61
C VAL A 184 11.01 18.76 -11.03
N PRO A 185 12.01 18.27 -10.28
CA PRO A 185 13.41 18.40 -10.66
C PRO A 185 13.71 17.69 -11.99
N GLU A 186 14.53 18.32 -12.83
CA GLU A 186 15.09 17.64 -13.99
C GLU A 186 16.15 16.64 -13.52
N ALA A 187 15.95 15.37 -13.78
CA ALA A 187 16.91 14.35 -13.44
C ALA A 187 17.05 13.33 -14.57
N GLY A 188 18.29 12.93 -14.84
CA GLY A 188 18.59 11.85 -15.79
C GLY A 188 18.41 10.45 -15.20
N HIS A 189 17.60 10.28 -14.16
CA HIS A 189 17.36 9.02 -13.45
C HIS A 189 16.01 9.09 -12.75
N PRO A 190 15.42 7.93 -12.38
CA PRO A 190 14.14 7.87 -11.67
C PRO A 190 14.16 8.70 -10.39
N ILE A 191 13.12 9.49 -10.20
CA ILE A 191 12.90 10.30 -9.00
C ILE A 191 11.63 9.80 -8.33
N ARG A 192 11.67 9.79 -7.00
CA ARG A 192 10.51 9.52 -6.17
C ARG A 192 10.11 10.78 -5.42
N PHE A 193 8.86 11.13 -5.51
CA PHE A 193 8.26 12.14 -4.65
C PHE A 193 7.80 11.48 -3.35
N VAL A 194 8.19 12.06 -2.23
CA VAL A 194 7.79 11.60 -0.90
C VAL A 194 7.15 12.76 -0.16
N ALA A 195 5.94 12.55 0.35
CA ALA A 195 5.28 13.55 1.18
C ALA A 195 4.81 12.94 2.50
N TYR A 196 4.94 13.70 3.55
CA TYR A 196 4.48 13.41 4.91
C TYR A 196 3.32 14.36 5.21
N VAL A 197 2.19 13.81 5.59
CA VAL A 197 0.97 14.56 5.92
C VAL A 197 0.59 14.24 7.35
N SER A 198 0.60 15.26 8.22
CA SER A 198 0.13 15.10 9.60
C SER A 198 -1.38 14.98 9.66
N GLU A 199 -1.91 14.57 10.81
CA GLU A 199 -3.36 14.47 11.05
C GLU A 199 -4.09 13.64 9.97
N GLY A 200 -3.34 12.78 9.28
CA GLY A 200 -3.87 11.90 8.25
C GLY A 200 -4.58 10.71 8.86
N SER A 201 -5.66 10.27 8.22
CA SER A 201 -6.29 8.99 8.52
C SER A 201 -6.36 8.12 7.28
N VAL A 202 -6.33 6.82 7.48
CA VAL A 202 -6.62 5.88 6.40
C VAL A 202 -8.13 5.63 6.42
N LEU A 203 -8.86 6.36 5.57
CA LEU A 203 -10.33 6.33 5.50
C LEU A 203 -10.97 4.94 5.48
N SER A 204 -10.25 3.96 4.96
CA SER A 204 -10.73 2.58 4.95
C SER A 204 -10.84 1.93 6.33
N MET A 205 -10.29 2.55 7.37
CA MET A 205 -10.25 2.00 8.73
C MET A 205 -11.14 2.73 9.72
N ALA A 206 -11.31 4.02 9.53
CA ALA A 206 -12.16 4.87 10.37
C ALA A 206 -13.19 5.62 9.51
N PRO A 207 -14.17 4.92 8.89
CA PRO A 207 -15.12 5.57 7.98
C PRO A 207 -16.03 6.61 8.69
N HIS A 208 -16.02 6.62 10.00
CA HIS A 208 -16.84 7.54 10.81
C HIS A 208 -16.06 8.75 11.35
N HIS A 209 -14.75 8.75 11.18
CA HIS A 209 -13.88 9.86 11.57
C HIS A 209 -13.12 10.34 10.33
N PRO A 210 -13.68 11.31 9.57
CA PRO A 210 -12.94 11.93 8.50
C PRO A 210 -11.67 12.56 9.08
N SER A 211 -10.56 12.46 8.36
CA SER A 211 -9.34 13.13 8.79
C SER A 211 -9.55 14.63 8.83
N SER A 212 -9.03 15.30 9.86
CA SER A 212 -9.08 16.74 9.97
C SER A 212 -8.33 17.46 8.85
N LEU A 213 -7.37 16.76 8.23
CA LEU A 213 -6.58 17.23 7.09
C LEU A 213 -6.68 16.23 5.93
N SER A 214 -7.30 16.64 4.83
CA SER A 214 -7.36 15.91 3.57
C SER A 214 -6.36 16.51 2.59
N VAL A 215 -5.47 15.69 2.01
CA VAL A 215 -4.48 16.11 1.02
C VAL A 215 -4.57 15.24 -0.22
N THR A 216 -4.58 15.89 -1.40
CA THR A 216 -4.53 15.20 -2.69
C THR A 216 -3.36 15.74 -3.50
N PHE A 217 -2.63 14.86 -4.15
CA PHE A 217 -1.52 15.19 -5.03
C PHE A 217 -1.95 14.97 -6.47
N TYR A 218 -1.55 15.90 -7.36
CA TYR A 218 -1.78 15.81 -8.80
C TYR A 218 -0.45 15.99 -9.52
N LEU A 219 -0.26 15.21 -10.56
CA LEU A 219 0.85 15.38 -11.48
C LEU A 219 0.40 16.22 -12.66
N CYS A 220 1.09 17.33 -12.90
CA CYS A 220 0.66 18.32 -13.89
C CYS A 220 1.64 18.36 -15.07
N THR A 221 1.09 18.31 -16.28
CA THR A 221 1.82 18.50 -17.53
C THR A 221 1.67 19.95 -17.98
N SER A 222 2.78 20.59 -18.32
CA SER A 222 2.78 21.91 -18.93
C SER A 222 3.76 21.94 -20.08
N PRO A 223 3.38 22.56 -21.21
CA PRO A 223 4.29 22.76 -22.33
C PRO A 223 5.33 23.86 -22.02
N PHE A 224 5.12 24.66 -20.98
CA PHE A 224 5.97 25.80 -20.61
C PHE A 224 6.52 25.62 -19.18
N ASP A 225 7.68 26.23 -18.96
CA ASP A 225 8.34 26.22 -17.65
C ASP A 225 7.71 27.20 -16.66
N ASP A 226 6.93 28.17 -17.17
CA ASP A 226 6.22 29.14 -16.33
C ASP A 226 4.81 28.65 -15.98
N PRO A 227 4.52 28.36 -14.69
CA PRO A 227 3.20 27.94 -14.26
C PRO A 227 2.16 29.07 -14.34
N TYR A 228 2.59 30.32 -14.48
CA TYR A 228 1.72 31.48 -14.63
C TYR A 228 1.38 31.80 -16.08
N ASP A 229 1.90 31.04 -17.03
CA ASP A 229 1.52 31.20 -18.44
C ASP A 229 0.06 30.76 -18.63
N THR A 230 -0.82 31.75 -18.75
CA THR A 230 -2.24 31.53 -18.95
C THR A 230 -2.63 31.12 -20.37
N SER A 231 -1.67 31.15 -21.31
CA SER A 231 -1.93 30.76 -22.70
C SER A 231 -2.15 29.24 -22.85
N SER A 232 -1.57 28.45 -21.94
CA SER A 232 -1.74 27.00 -21.91
C SER A 232 -1.60 26.49 -20.46
N PRO A 233 -2.69 26.51 -19.68
CA PRO A 233 -2.65 26.11 -18.29
C PRO A 233 -2.24 24.64 -18.15
N PRO A 234 -1.54 24.27 -17.08
CA PRO A 234 -1.14 22.91 -16.81
C PRO A 234 -2.35 21.97 -16.70
N ALA A 235 -2.32 20.84 -17.39
CA ALA A 235 -3.29 19.77 -17.23
C ALA A 235 -2.85 18.88 -16.07
N CYS A 236 -3.66 18.81 -15.03
CA CYS A 236 -3.35 18.05 -13.82
C CYS A 236 -4.22 16.81 -13.69
N GLU A 237 -3.61 15.68 -13.39
CA GLU A 237 -4.29 14.41 -13.14
C GLU A 237 -3.93 13.92 -11.73
N GLU A 238 -4.90 13.32 -11.04
CA GLU A 238 -4.67 12.80 -9.69
C GLU A 238 -3.55 11.77 -9.69
N TRP A 239 -2.58 12.01 -8.82
CA TRP A 239 -1.38 11.18 -8.72
C TRP A 239 -1.55 10.13 -7.62
N HIS A 240 -1.75 8.90 -8.04
CA HIS A 240 -1.88 7.79 -7.11
C HIS A 240 -0.52 7.36 -6.56
N PRO A 241 -0.42 7.13 -5.25
CA PRO A 241 0.84 6.69 -4.65
C PRO A 241 1.23 5.28 -5.12
N THR A 242 2.51 5.07 -5.33
CA THR A 242 3.08 3.73 -5.48
C THR A 242 3.18 3.03 -4.13
N ASN A 243 3.29 3.81 -3.05
CA ASN A 243 3.34 3.32 -1.69
C ASN A 243 2.68 4.34 -0.76
N LEU A 244 1.82 3.85 0.14
CA LEU A 244 1.18 4.65 1.16
C LEU A 244 1.41 3.97 2.51
N LYS A 245 1.96 4.70 3.48
CA LYS A 245 2.22 4.22 4.84
C LYS A 245 1.57 5.15 5.84
N LEU A 246 1.22 4.62 6.98
CA LEU A 246 0.81 5.38 8.14
C LEU A 246 1.85 5.20 9.25
N ILE A 247 2.35 6.30 9.79
CA ILE A 247 3.13 6.33 11.02
C ILE A 247 2.16 6.72 12.12
N PRO A 248 1.80 5.79 13.03
CA PRO A 248 0.83 6.05 14.07
C PRO A 248 1.23 7.20 14.99
N ASN A 249 0.26 7.93 15.51
CA ASN A 249 0.51 8.94 16.52
C ASN A 249 1.04 8.28 17.79
N THR A 250 2.08 8.89 18.37
CA THR A 250 2.61 8.46 19.66
C THR A 250 1.80 9.08 20.78
N SER A 251 1.38 8.28 21.76
CA SER A 251 0.85 8.80 23.02
C SER A 251 1.98 9.33 23.91
N PRO A 252 1.77 10.42 24.66
CA PRO A 252 2.75 10.88 25.66
C PRO A 252 3.11 9.82 26.69
N GLU A 253 2.19 8.90 27.00
CA GLU A 253 2.39 7.79 27.93
C GLU A 253 3.13 6.61 27.27
N ARG A 254 3.10 6.53 25.93
CA ARG A 254 3.69 5.45 25.13
C ARG A 254 4.38 6.05 23.92
N PRO A 255 5.64 6.49 24.05
CA PRO A 255 6.36 7.19 22.98
C PRO A 255 6.69 6.30 21.77
N PHE A 256 6.53 4.99 21.90
CA PHE A 256 6.74 4.03 20.82
C PHE A 256 5.51 3.14 20.68
N PRO A 257 5.00 2.92 19.46
CA PRO A 257 3.96 1.92 19.24
C PRO A 257 4.48 0.56 19.69
N VAL A 258 3.76 -0.05 20.63
CA VAL A 258 4.11 -1.39 21.10
C VAL A 258 3.37 -2.40 20.23
N PRO A 259 4.07 -3.27 19.50
CA PRO A 259 3.43 -4.32 18.73
C PRO A 259 2.49 -5.12 19.65
N HIS A 260 1.28 -5.41 19.19
CA HIS A 260 0.26 -6.26 19.83
C HIS A 260 -0.72 -5.62 20.83
N GLU A 261 -0.68 -4.32 21.07
CA GLU A 261 -1.60 -3.73 22.08
C GLU A 261 -2.95 -3.24 21.54
N GLY A 262 -3.26 -3.41 20.28
CA GLY A 262 -4.59 -3.09 19.73
C GLY A 262 -5.01 -1.63 19.92
N VAL A 263 -4.08 -0.71 19.96
CA VAL A 263 -4.34 0.72 19.92
C VAL A 263 -4.96 1.06 18.56
N ASP A 264 -5.92 1.96 18.53
CA ASP A 264 -6.45 2.48 17.26
C ASP A 264 -5.36 3.29 16.57
N GLU A 265 -4.68 2.64 15.63
CA GLU A 265 -3.58 3.23 14.84
C GLU A 265 -4.11 3.78 13.51
N SER A 266 -5.38 4.14 13.43
CA SER A 266 -6.00 4.67 12.21
C SER A 266 -5.58 6.11 11.90
N GLU A 267 -5.04 6.83 12.88
CA GLU A 267 -4.60 8.21 12.76
C GLU A 267 -3.09 8.36 12.94
N GLY A 268 -2.50 9.27 12.20
CA GLY A 268 -1.07 9.54 12.30
C GLY A 268 -0.52 10.35 11.14
N VAL A 269 0.77 10.21 10.91
CA VAL A 269 1.44 10.81 9.75
C VAL A 269 1.32 9.86 8.57
N VAL A 270 0.60 10.28 7.54
CA VAL A 270 0.52 9.54 6.27
C VAL A 270 1.76 9.86 5.44
N VAL A 271 2.47 8.83 5.02
CA VAL A 271 3.59 8.94 4.08
C VAL A 271 3.11 8.51 2.70
N PHE A 272 3.10 9.46 1.79
CA PHE A 272 2.79 9.28 0.38
C PHE A 272 4.09 9.15 -0.40
N GLU A 273 4.25 8.09 -1.18
CA GLU A 273 5.38 7.90 -2.08
C GLU A 273 4.86 7.63 -3.50
N ALA A 274 5.37 8.35 -4.48
CA ALA A 274 5.04 8.14 -5.89
C ALA A 274 6.27 8.31 -6.77
N VAL A 275 6.39 7.47 -7.80
CA VAL A 275 7.50 7.54 -8.77
C VAL A 275 7.12 8.49 -9.90
N VAL A 276 7.98 9.45 -10.20
CA VAL A 276 7.82 10.32 -11.36
C VAL A 276 8.09 9.49 -12.63
N PRO A 277 7.19 9.47 -13.61
CA PRO A 277 7.39 8.72 -14.85
C PRO A 277 8.65 9.18 -15.61
N GLU A 278 9.54 8.24 -15.94
CA GLU A 278 10.85 8.52 -16.54
C GLU A 278 10.81 9.16 -17.95
N HIS A 279 9.74 8.94 -18.70
CA HIS A 279 9.70 9.27 -20.13
C HIS A 279 8.82 10.46 -20.48
N ASP A 280 8.26 11.13 -19.48
CA ASP A 280 7.38 12.24 -19.75
C ASP A 280 7.97 13.58 -19.29
N HIS A 281 8.87 14.14 -20.08
CA HIS A 281 9.41 15.51 -19.89
C HIS A 281 8.32 16.59 -19.84
N ARG A 282 7.06 16.21 -20.01
CA ARG A 282 5.90 17.10 -19.90
C ARG A 282 5.41 17.28 -18.49
N HIS A 283 5.73 16.35 -17.57
CA HIS A 283 5.38 16.50 -16.16
C HIS A 283 6.35 17.46 -15.48
N ARG A 284 5.90 18.70 -15.32
CA ARG A 284 6.74 19.80 -14.80
C ARG A 284 6.42 20.18 -13.37
N TRP A 285 5.21 19.82 -12.88
CA TRP A 285 4.71 20.30 -11.61
C TRP A 285 3.97 19.21 -10.85
N VAL A 286 4.08 19.27 -9.53
CA VAL A 286 3.18 18.56 -8.62
C VAL A 286 2.26 19.59 -7.98
N ALA A 287 0.95 19.44 -8.17
CA ALA A 287 -0.03 20.23 -7.45
C ALA A 287 -0.40 19.51 -6.15
N ILE A 288 -0.41 20.27 -5.07
CA ILE A 288 -0.75 19.80 -3.73
C ILE A 288 -1.99 20.55 -3.32
N THR A 289 -3.11 19.86 -3.19
CA THR A 289 -4.33 20.44 -2.67
C THR A 289 -4.58 19.94 -1.27
N TYR A 290 -4.98 20.81 -0.36
CA TYR A 290 -5.44 20.37 0.93
C TYR A 290 -6.73 21.06 1.34
N SER A 291 -7.49 20.37 2.18
CA SER A 291 -8.61 20.95 2.94
C SER A 291 -8.48 20.54 4.40
N THR A 292 -8.79 21.49 5.31
CA THR A 292 -8.75 21.26 6.75
C THR A 292 -9.90 21.98 7.43
N ASP A 293 -10.48 21.32 8.43
CA ASP A 293 -11.56 21.90 9.26
C ASP A 293 -11.02 22.56 10.54
N GLU A 294 -9.78 22.26 10.95
CA GLU A 294 -9.25 22.60 12.27
C GLU A 294 -8.05 23.57 12.24
N GLU A 295 -7.69 24.17 11.14
CA GLU A 295 -6.50 25.06 11.03
C GLU A 295 -5.21 24.46 11.65
N ARG A 296 -5.13 23.15 11.69
CA ARG A 296 -4.01 22.37 12.23
C ARG A 296 -3.36 21.53 11.15
N GLY A 297 -2.17 21.08 11.47
CA GLY A 297 -1.45 20.13 10.62
C GLY A 297 -0.32 20.76 9.83
N TRP A 298 0.43 19.88 9.20
CA TRP A 298 1.57 20.25 8.36
C TRP A 298 1.73 19.23 7.24
N ILE A 299 2.32 19.69 6.15
CA ILE A 299 2.69 18.87 5.01
C ILE A 299 4.16 19.12 4.72
N PHE A 300 4.96 18.07 4.69
CA PHE A 300 6.36 18.11 4.26
C PHE A 300 6.52 17.27 3.02
N GLY A 301 7.29 17.72 2.03
CA GLY A 301 7.56 16.92 0.84
C GLY A 301 8.91 17.21 0.23
N ASP A 302 9.43 16.20 -0.46
CA ASP A 302 10.71 16.27 -1.17
C ASP A 302 10.76 15.27 -2.34
N PHE A 303 11.69 15.53 -3.27
CA PHE A 303 12.03 14.62 -4.34
C PHE A 303 13.32 13.88 -3.98
N VAL A 304 13.23 12.56 -3.93
CA VAL A 304 14.34 11.69 -3.53
C VAL A 304 14.84 10.90 -4.74
N ASN A 305 16.17 10.89 -4.91
CA ASN A 305 16.80 10.08 -5.94
C ASN A 305 16.69 8.59 -5.60
N ASP A 306 16.21 7.79 -6.53
CA ASP A 306 16.04 6.35 -6.35
C ASP A 306 17.33 5.56 -6.66
N ARG A 307 18.48 6.17 -6.40
CA ARG A 307 19.76 5.48 -6.54
C ARG A 307 19.97 4.54 -5.35
N PRO A 308 20.21 3.25 -5.58
CA PRO A 308 20.64 2.37 -4.50
C PRO A 308 21.95 2.91 -3.91
N ILE A 309 21.99 3.12 -2.61
CA ILE A 309 23.24 3.47 -1.91
C ILE A 309 24.12 2.21 -1.93
N THR A 310 24.99 2.10 -2.93
CA THR A 310 26.01 1.06 -2.97
C THR A 310 27.14 1.45 -2.02
N THR A 311 27.03 1.06 -0.77
CA THR A 311 28.17 1.11 0.16
C THR A 311 29.13 -0.01 -0.20
N LYS A 312 30.26 0.31 -0.83
CA LYS A 312 31.39 -0.61 -0.94
C LYS A 312 31.97 -0.79 0.46
N ILE A 313 31.58 -1.85 1.16
CA ILE A 313 32.26 -2.28 2.38
C ILE A 313 33.61 -2.85 1.92
N GLY A 314 34.64 -2.04 2.01
CA GLY A 314 36.02 -2.51 1.82
C GLY A 314 36.41 -3.36 3.03
N VAL A 315 36.33 -4.67 2.90
CA VAL A 315 37.00 -5.59 3.84
C VAL A 315 38.48 -5.45 3.59
N ARG A 316 39.18 -4.68 4.42
CA ARG A 316 40.66 -4.76 4.52
C ARG A 316 40.99 -6.08 5.19
N GLY A 317 41.40 -7.07 4.40
CA GLY A 317 42.04 -8.26 4.91
C GLY A 317 43.35 -7.85 5.59
N THR A 318 43.53 -8.23 6.83
CA THR A 318 44.80 -8.29 7.55
C THR A 318 45.51 -9.59 7.21
#